data_27ab4a4f142907458b89518bb1ed38bd
#
_entry.id   27ab4a4f142907458b89518bb1ed38bd
#
_cell.length_a   1.000
_cell.length_b   1.000
_cell.length_c   1.000
_cell.angle_alpha   90.00
_cell.angle_beta   90.00
_cell.angle_gamma   90.00
#
_symmetry.space_group_name_H-M   'P 1'
#
loop_
_entity.id
_entity.type
_entity.pdbx_description
1 polymer ?
#
loop_
_entity_poly.entity_id
_entity_poly.type
_entity_poly.pdbx_seq_one_letter_code
_entity_poly.pdbx_strand_id
1 'polypeptide(L)'
;MIIEGLKIIGICGRSGSGKGYVSRMFSLFGIPTVDTDAVYKGIISGGARTECVGELVSVFGSSIVDDEGNLIKRKLANIVFADGAADKLRMLNHITHKYILAETLRLLGEFRKMGKKAAIIDAPVLFESGFDYYCDIKICVTAPEEVLLERVCSRDGIAEFEAKMRLDKQLSVERLRQLCDGEIVNDGKTDIIEQIKKLIEQFELDK
;
A
#
# COMPACT_ATOMS: atom_id res chain seq x y z
N MET A 1 9.41 -6.85 -16.67
CA MET A 1 10.23 -6.73 -15.43
C MET A 1 10.84 -5.33 -15.39
N ILE A 2 10.50 -4.53 -14.39
CA ILE A 2 10.92 -3.12 -14.28
C ILE A 2 12.34 -3.00 -13.72
N ILE A 3 12.71 -3.91 -12.83
CA ILE A 3 14.08 -4.04 -12.32
C ILE A 3 14.60 -5.40 -12.73
N GLU A 4 15.54 -5.42 -13.66
CA GLU A 4 16.10 -6.66 -14.21
C GLU A 4 16.66 -7.56 -13.10
N GLY A 5 16.21 -8.83 -13.09
CA GLY A 5 16.61 -9.82 -12.10
C GLY A 5 16.00 -9.64 -10.70
N LEU A 6 14.91 -8.85 -10.56
CA LEU A 6 14.07 -8.78 -9.36
C LEU A 6 12.61 -8.92 -9.76
N LYS A 7 11.92 -9.97 -9.31
CA LYS A 7 10.47 -10.12 -9.47
C LYS A 7 9.75 -9.22 -8.45
N ILE A 8 8.90 -8.33 -8.92
CA ILE A 8 8.15 -7.39 -8.08
C ILE A 8 6.73 -7.92 -7.87
N ILE A 9 6.34 -8.13 -6.62
CA ILE A 9 5.06 -8.67 -6.21
C ILE A 9 4.23 -7.54 -5.61
N GLY A 10 3.09 -7.21 -6.23
CA GLY A 10 2.11 -6.32 -5.62
C GLY A 10 1.17 -7.10 -4.71
N ILE A 11 1.05 -6.69 -3.44
CA ILE A 11 0.05 -7.28 -2.53
C ILE A 11 -1.09 -6.30 -2.32
N CYS A 12 -2.31 -6.75 -2.58
CA CYS A 12 -3.54 -6.02 -2.36
C CYS A 12 -4.51 -6.79 -1.45
N GLY A 13 -5.57 -6.13 -1.01
CA GLY A 13 -6.60 -6.75 -0.19
C GLY A 13 -7.46 -5.72 0.53
N ARG A 14 -8.70 -6.07 0.82
CA ARG A 14 -9.65 -5.19 1.52
C ARG A 14 -9.21 -4.93 2.97
N SER A 15 -9.71 -3.86 3.56
CA SER A 15 -9.52 -3.59 4.99
C SER A 15 -9.91 -4.83 5.81
N GLY A 16 -9.10 -5.17 6.81
CA GLY A 16 -9.33 -6.38 7.62
C GLY A 16 -8.80 -7.69 7.01
N SER A 17 -8.37 -7.73 5.74
CA SER A 17 -7.84 -8.97 5.12
C SER A 17 -6.54 -9.47 5.76
N GLY A 18 -5.79 -8.59 6.46
CA GLY A 18 -4.51 -8.95 7.07
C GLY A 18 -3.33 -8.90 6.10
N LYS A 19 -3.44 -8.11 5.02
CA LYS A 19 -2.40 -7.88 4.02
C LYS A 19 -1.01 -7.68 4.65
N GLY A 20 -0.87 -6.74 5.59
CA GLY A 20 0.41 -6.47 6.24
C GLY A 20 0.95 -7.63 7.11
N TYR A 21 0.07 -8.54 7.60
CA TYR A 21 0.51 -9.77 8.23
C TYR A 21 1.11 -10.73 7.20
N VAL A 22 0.42 -10.91 6.09
CA VAL A 22 0.88 -11.77 4.98
C VAL A 22 2.20 -11.24 4.41
N SER A 23 2.33 -9.93 4.18
CA SER A 23 3.57 -9.29 3.71
C SER A 23 4.75 -9.61 4.66
N ARG A 24 4.52 -9.56 5.98
CA ARG A 24 5.56 -9.97 6.95
C ARG A 24 5.89 -11.45 6.89
N MET A 25 4.94 -12.33 6.60
CA MET A 25 5.22 -13.77 6.48
C MET A 25 6.12 -14.09 5.29
N PHE A 26 6.04 -13.34 4.18
CA PHE A 26 6.98 -13.48 3.06
C PHE A 26 8.43 -13.18 3.46
N SER A 27 8.66 -12.34 4.46
CA SER A 27 10.02 -12.04 4.94
C SER A 27 10.74 -13.27 5.52
N LEU A 28 9.99 -14.26 6.04
CA LEU A 28 10.54 -15.54 6.52
C LEU A 28 11.19 -16.35 5.38
N PHE A 29 10.80 -16.09 4.14
CA PHE A 29 11.36 -16.68 2.92
C PHE A 29 12.39 -15.77 2.25
N GLY A 30 12.85 -14.73 2.94
CA GLY A 30 13.86 -13.80 2.43
C GLY A 30 13.34 -12.81 1.40
N ILE A 31 12.03 -12.70 1.20
CA ILE A 31 11.37 -11.76 0.29
C ILE A 31 11.02 -10.47 1.07
N PRO A 32 11.76 -9.36 0.88
CA PRO A 32 11.52 -8.13 1.59
C PRO A 32 10.30 -7.39 1.07
N THR A 33 9.77 -6.47 1.89
CA THR A 33 8.59 -5.66 1.56
C THR A 33 8.91 -4.17 1.63
N VAL A 34 8.45 -3.43 0.62
CA VAL A 34 8.31 -1.97 0.67
C VAL A 34 6.86 -1.66 1.06
N ASP A 35 6.67 -1.14 2.26
CA ASP A 35 5.38 -0.62 2.74
C ASP A 35 5.24 0.85 2.27
N THR A 36 4.33 1.09 1.33
CA THR A 36 4.15 2.44 0.74
C THR A 36 3.58 3.45 1.74
N ASP A 37 2.85 3.03 2.77
CA ASP A 37 2.41 3.90 3.86
C ASP A 37 3.60 4.33 4.73
N ALA A 38 4.54 3.43 5.00
CA ALA A 38 5.77 3.76 5.71
C ALA A 38 6.66 4.69 4.87
N VAL A 39 6.76 4.45 3.56
CA VAL A 39 7.46 5.34 2.62
C VAL A 39 6.84 6.74 2.65
N TYR A 40 5.52 6.86 2.53
CA TYR A 40 4.84 8.15 2.62
C TYR A 40 5.14 8.87 3.94
N LYS A 41 5.03 8.17 5.08
CA LYS A 41 5.34 8.73 6.39
C LYS A 41 6.79 9.25 6.46
N GLY A 42 7.74 8.50 5.91
CA GLY A 42 9.14 8.91 5.83
C GLY A 42 9.34 10.18 5.00
N ILE A 43 8.72 10.24 3.82
CA ILE A 43 8.78 11.39 2.90
C ILE A 43 8.29 12.68 3.59
N ILE A 44 7.15 12.62 4.29
CA ILE A 44 6.55 13.81 4.91
C ILE A 44 7.15 14.17 6.28
N SER A 45 7.87 13.26 6.94
CA SER A 45 8.45 13.51 8.28
C SER A 45 9.62 14.48 8.26
N GLY A 46 10.26 14.68 7.10
CA GLY A 46 11.34 15.66 6.92
C GLY A 46 10.85 17.10 6.74
N GLY A 47 9.54 17.35 6.81
CA GLY A 47 8.95 18.66 6.66
C GLY A 47 9.27 19.32 5.32
N ALA A 48 9.30 20.66 5.29
CA ALA A 48 9.59 21.46 4.08
C ALA A 48 11.01 21.23 3.50
N ARG A 49 11.86 20.49 4.20
CA ARG A 49 13.18 20.08 3.70
C ARG A 49 13.10 18.95 2.67
N THR A 50 11.98 18.22 2.61
CA THR A 50 11.76 17.23 1.56
C THR A 50 11.17 17.89 0.33
N GLU A 51 11.57 17.42 -0.85
CA GLU A 51 11.03 17.91 -2.12
C GLU A 51 9.50 17.76 -2.20
N CYS A 52 8.95 16.67 -1.66
CA CYS A 52 7.51 16.41 -1.62
C CYS A 52 6.78 17.50 -0.83
N VAL A 53 7.21 17.80 0.40
CA VAL A 53 6.54 18.83 1.21
C VAL A 53 6.74 20.21 0.61
N GLY A 54 7.91 20.51 0.03
CA GLY A 54 8.16 21.75 -0.70
C GLY A 54 7.20 21.93 -1.87
N GLU A 55 6.93 20.88 -2.67
CA GLU A 55 5.95 20.92 -3.75
C GLU A 55 4.52 21.06 -3.22
N LEU A 56 4.16 20.38 -2.11
CA LEU A 56 2.87 20.56 -1.46
C LEU A 56 2.66 22.01 -0.98
N VAL A 57 3.69 22.63 -0.40
CA VAL A 57 3.65 24.04 0.04
C VAL A 57 3.45 24.98 -1.17
N SER A 58 4.11 24.72 -2.29
CA SER A 58 3.95 25.56 -3.50
C SER A 58 2.53 25.49 -4.08
N VAL A 59 1.83 24.35 -3.91
CA VAL A 59 0.48 24.14 -4.45
C VAL A 59 -0.62 24.54 -3.46
N PHE A 60 -0.46 24.21 -2.18
CA PHE A 60 -1.50 24.40 -1.15
C PHE A 60 -1.26 25.58 -0.22
N GLY A 61 -0.13 26.26 -0.38
CA GLY A 61 0.28 27.43 0.40
C GLY A 61 1.04 27.07 1.68
N SER A 62 1.75 28.06 2.23
CA SER A 62 2.61 27.89 3.42
C SER A 62 1.84 27.58 4.72
N SER A 63 0.53 27.81 4.74
CA SER A 63 -0.30 27.52 5.91
C SER A 63 -0.34 26.04 6.31
N ILE A 64 0.04 25.12 5.40
CA ILE A 64 0.06 23.68 5.66
C ILE A 64 1.30 23.20 6.44
N VAL A 65 2.25 24.07 6.73
CA VAL A 65 3.42 23.78 7.57
C VAL A 65 3.42 24.67 8.83
N ASP A 66 4.14 24.25 9.85
CA ASP A 66 4.43 25.04 11.04
C ASP A 66 5.67 25.95 10.83
N ASP A 67 6.03 26.72 11.85
CA ASP A 67 7.18 27.65 11.81
C ASP A 67 8.53 26.91 11.67
N GLU A 68 8.57 25.63 12.02
CA GLU A 68 9.73 24.73 11.87
C GLU A 68 9.76 24.04 10.49
N GLY A 69 8.70 24.22 9.69
CA GLY A 69 8.53 23.66 8.36
C GLY A 69 7.93 22.23 8.34
N ASN A 70 7.43 21.71 9.45
CA ASN A 70 6.80 20.41 9.51
C ASN A 70 5.37 20.44 8.92
N LEU A 71 4.98 19.39 8.21
CA LEU A 71 3.66 19.29 7.61
C LEU A 71 2.56 19.16 8.68
N ILE A 72 1.62 20.09 8.70
CA ILE A 72 0.41 20.06 9.54
C ILE A 72 -0.67 19.28 8.78
N LYS A 73 -0.66 17.95 8.90
CA LYS A 73 -1.57 17.03 8.18
C LYS A 73 -3.04 17.46 8.27
N ARG A 74 -3.50 17.94 9.42
CA ARG A 74 -4.88 18.39 9.61
C ARG A 74 -5.24 19.59 8.75
N LYS A 75 -4.32 20.56 8.56
CA LYS A 75 -4.56 21.71 7.70
C LYS A 75 -4.65 21.31 6.24
N LEU A 76 -3.74 20.44 5.79
CA LEU A 76 -3.78 19.89 4.42
C LEU A 76 -5.08 19.08 4.21
N ALA A 77 -5.45 18.22 5.15
CA ALA A 77 -6.70 17.46 5.09
C ALA A 77 -7.93 18.37 4.95
N ASN A 78 -8.01 19.44 5.75
CA ASN A 78 -9.11 20.42 5.66
C ASN A 78 -9.21 21.09 4.27
N ILE A 79 -8.08 21.27 3.58
CA ILE A 79 -8.06 21.86 2.23
C ILE A 79 -8.53 20.86 1.17
N VAL A 80 -8.09 19.61 1.25
CA VAL A 80 -8.31 18.61 0.19
C VAL A 80 -9.61 17.84 0.35
N PHE A 81 -10.20 17.82 1.55
CA PHE A 81 -11.48 17.17 1.84
C PHE A 81 -12.63 18.18 2.03
N ALA A 82 -12.42 19.47 1.74
CA ALA A 82 -13.50 20.46 1.70
C ALA A 82 -14.51 20.12 0.60
N ASP A 83 -15.75 20.55 0.77
CA ASP A 83 -16.80 20.38 -0.23
C ASP A 83 -16.35 20.98 -1.57
N GLY A 84 -16.50 20.21 -2.64
CA GLY A 84 -16.08 20.60 -3.99
C GLY A 84 -14.56 20.54 -4.26
N ALA A 85 -13.73 20.05 -3.32
CA ALA A 85 -12.27 20.04 -3.44
C ALA A 85 -11.70 18.80 -4.16
N ALA A 86 -12.47 18.08 -4.97
CA ALA A 86 -12.02 16.87 -5.66
C ALA A 86 -10.73 17.08 -6.47
N ASP A 87 -10.57 18.25 -7.11
CA ASP A 87 -9.35 18.59 -7.86
C ASP A 87 -8.13 18.68 -6.93
N LYS A 88 -8.31 19.27 -5.74
CA LYS A 88 -7.23 19.40 -4.75
C LYS A 88 -6.78 18.05 -4.24
N LEU A 89 -7.71 17.13 -4.00
CA LEU A 89 -7.39 15.76 -3.63
C LEU A 89 -6.64 15.04 -4.75
N ARG A 90 -7.03 15.22 -6.02
CA ARG A 90 -6.28 14.68 -7.16
C ARG A 90 -4.86 15.24 -7.25
N MET A 91 -4.70 16.55 -7.01
CA MET A 91 -3.37 17.18 -7.00
C MET A 91 -2.50 16.63 -5.86
N LEU A 92 -3.06 16.49 -4.64
CA LEU A 92 -2.36 15.87 -3.51
C LEU A 92 -1.87 14.46 -3.88
N ASN A 93 -2.76 13.64 -4.40
CA ASN A 93 -2.43 12.26 -4.79
C ASN A 93 -1.35 12.24 -5.89
N HIS A 94 -1.47 13.09 -6.91
CA HIS A 94 -0.49 13.18 -7.99
C HIS A 94 0.91 13.53 -7.46
N ILE A 95 1.00 14.53 -6.58
CA ILE A 95 2.28 14.95 -5.99
C ILE A 95 2.84 13.81 -5.12
N THR A 96 2.05 13.31 -4.17
CA THR A 96 2.55 12.31 -3.21
C THR A 96 2.91 10.99 -3.87
N HIS A 97 2.10 10.49 -4.82
CA HIS A 97 2.36 9.23 -5.52
C HIS A 97 3.66 9.28 -6.31
N LYS A 98 4.01 10.42 -6.93
CA LYS A 98 5.29 10.60 -7.63
C LYS A 98 6.48 10.31 -6.73
N TYR A 99 6.49 10.89 -5.53
CA TYR A 99 7.59 10.72 -4.58
C TYR A 99 7.58 9.34 -3.92
N ILE A 100 6.40 8.81 -3.59
CA ILE A 100 6.27 7.45 -3.05
C ILE A 100 6.79 6.44 -4.07
N LEU A 101 6.43 6.58 -5.34
CA LEU A 101 6.89 5.70 -6.40
C LEU A 101 8.41 5.76 -6.57
N ALA A 102 8.98 6.97 -6.65
CA ALA A 102 10.43 7.15 -6.80
C ALA A 102 11.20 6.47 -5.67
N GLU A 103 10.77 6.66 -4.41
CA GLU A 103 11.41 6.04 -3.26
C GLU A 103 11.17 4.53 -3.22
N THR A 104 9.98 4.06 -3.58
CA THR A 104 9.67 2.63 -3.70
C THR A 104 10.60 1.95 -4.69
N LEU A 105 10.77 2.53 -5.89
CA LEU A 105 11.68 1.98 -6.91
C LEU A 105 13.15 2.01 -6.46
N ARG A 106 13.56 3.07 -5.75
CA ARG A 106 14.89 3.15 -5.16
C ARG A 106 15.15 2.01 -4.16
N LEU A 107 14.19 1.76 -3.24
CA LEU A 107 14.29 0.69 -2.25
C LEU A 107 14.31 -0.71 -2.91
N LEU A 108 13.48 -0.93 -3.92
CA LEU A 108 13.51 -2.17 -4.71
C LEU A 108 14.87 -2.37 -5.38
N GLY A 109 15.46 -1.30 -5.91
CA GLY A 109 16.82 -1.32 -6.46
C GLY A 109 17.88 -1.72 -5.43
N GLU A 110 17.75 -1.27 -4.17
CA GLU A 110 18.63 -1.70 -3.08
C GLU A 110 18.46 -3.20 -2.77
N PHE A 111 17.21 -3.70 -2.73
CA PHE A 111 16.98 -5.14 -2.55
C PHE A 111 17.62 -5.97 -3.67
N ARG A 112 17.55 -5.49 -4.90
CA ARG A 112 18.23 -6.16 -6.03
C ARG A 112 19.75 -6.17 -5.83
N LYS A 113 20.38 -5.06 -5.41
CA LYS A 113 21.82 -4.98 -5.10
C LYS A 113 22.21 -5.93 -3.96
N MET A 114 21.31 -6.16 -2.99
CA MET A 114 21.48 -7.14 -1.92
C MET A 114 21.32 -8.59 -2.38
N GLY A 115 21.12 -8.84 -3.67
CA GLY A 115 20.97 -10.19 -4.24
C GLY A 115 19.57 -10.79 -4.08
N LYS A 116 18.57 -9.99 -3.69
CA LYS A 116 17.19 -10.49 -3.60
C LYS A 116 16.65 -10.80 -5.00
N LYS A 117 15.88 -11.88 -5.09
CA LYS A 117 15.26 -12.37 -6.34
C LYS A 117 13.83 -11.89 -6.50
N ALA A 118 13.16 -11.66 -5.39
CA ALA A 118 11.81 -11.09 -5.35
C ALA A 118 11.70 -10.06 -4.23
N ALA A 119 10.76 -9.12 -4.39
CA ALA A 119 10.39 -8.14 -3.36
C ALA A 119 8.92 -7.78 -3.50
N ILE A 120 8.31 -7.31 -2.40
CA ILE A 120 6.91 -6.95 -2.33
C ILE A 120 6.74 -5.43 -2.33
N ILE A 121 5.75 -4.94 -3.08
CA ILE A 121 5.11 -3.64 -2.88
C ILE A 121 3.82 -3.88 -2.10
N ASP A 122 3.77 -3.41 -0.86
CA ASP A 122 2.57 -3.40 -0.03
C ASP A 122 1.91 -2.02 -0.13
N ALA A 123 0.90 -1.92 -1.00
CA ALA A 123 0.14 -0.69 -1.21
C ALA A 123 -1.34 -0.92 -0.88
N PRO A 124 -1.95 -0.10 0.00
CA PRO A 124 -3.38 -0.21 0.33
C PRO A 124 -4.30 -0.05 -0.88
N VAL A 125 -3.91 0.78 -1.83
CA VAL A 125 -4.64 1.14 -3.04
C VAL A 125 -3.80 0.80 -4.28
N LEU A 126 -3.36 -0.45 -4.40
CA LEU A 126 -2.42 -0.92 -5.42
C LEU A 126 -2.87 -0.53 -6.84
N PHE A 127 -4.12 -0.78 -7.17
CA PHE A 127 -4.69 -0.51 -8.50
C PHE A 127 -5.04 0.96 -8.70
N GLU A 128 -5.65 1.58 -7.70
CA GLU A 128 -6.10 2.98 -7.77
C GLU A 128 -4.92 3.97 -7.83
N SER A 129 -3.78 3.58 -7.27
CA SER A 129 -2.54 4.37 -7.32
C SER A 129 -1.68 4.10 -8.55
N GLY A 130 -1.99 3.05 -9.33
CA GLY A 130 -1.21 2.63 -10.49
C GLY A 130 0.09 1.90 -10.14
N PHE A 131 0.29 1.50 -8.88
CA PHE A 131 1.45 0.69 -8.49
C PHE A 131 1.43 -0.72 -9.10
N ASP A 132 0.26 -1.23 -9.47
CA ASP A 132 0.09 -2.50 -10.17
C ASP A 132 0.86 -2.58 -11.49
N TYR A 133 1.05 -1.46 -12.21
CA TYR A 133 1.88 -1.38 -13.42
C TYR A 133 3.36 -1.69 -13.17
N TYR A 134 3.81 -1.56 -11.94
CA TYR A 134 5.19 -1.83 -11.53
C TYR A 134 5.39 -3.23 -10.97
N CYS A 135 4.34 -4.05 -10.94
CA CYS A 135 4.36 -5.40 -10.41
C CYS A 135 4.38 -6.43 -11.53
N ASP A 136 5.30 -7.39 -11.45
CA ASP A 136 5.34 -8.55 -12.36
C ASP A 136 4.23 -9.55 -11.99
N ILE A 137 3.88 -9.63 -10.69
CA ILE A 137 2.90 -10.54 -10.11
C ILE A 137 2.02 -9.78 -9.14
N LYS A 138 0.73 -10.03 -9.13
CA LYS A 138 -0.23 -9.44 -8.19
C LYS A 138 -0.88 -10.54 -7.37
N ILE A 139 -0.87 -10.40 -6.04
CA ILE A 139 -1.45 -11.33 -5.09
C ILE A 139 -2.51 -10.63 -4.26
N CYS A 140 -3.74 -11.14 -4.23
CA CYS A 140 -4.77 -10.63 -3.34
C CYS A 140 -4.81 -11.43 -2.03
N VAL A 141 -4.94 -10.71 -0.91
CA VAL A 141 -5.22 -11.29 0.40
C VAL A 141 -6.70 -11.13 0.67
N THR A 142 -7.40 -12.25 0.87
CA THR A 142 -8.84 -12.31 1.07
C THR A 142 -9.19 -12.92 2.43
N ALA A 143 -10.39 -12.64 2.89
CA ALA A 143 -11.03 -13.29 4.03
C ALA A 143 -12.55 -13.21 3.86
N PRO A 144 -13.35 -14.07 4.53
CA PRO A 144 -14.79 -13.95 4.59
C PRO A 144 -15.23 -12.56 5.09
N GLU A 145 -16.39 -12.06 4.60
CA GLU A 145 -16.82 -10.69 4.90
C GLU A 145 -17.04 -10.47 6.40
N GLU A 146 -17.60 -11.45 7.10
CA GLU A 146 -17.76 -11.41 8.55
C GLU A 146 -16.43 -11.24 9.29
N VAL A 147 -15.37 -11.91 8.81
CA VAL A 147 -14.01 -11.79 9.39
C VAL A 147 -13.42 -10.40 9.10
N LEU A 148 -13.65 -9.85 7.90
CA LEU A 148 -13.22 -8.50 7.56
C LEU A 148 -13.89 -7.46 8.47
N LEU A 149 -15.22 -7.56 8.65
CA LEU A 149 -16.00 -6.66 9.50
C LEU A 149 -15.53 -6.71 10.94
N GLU A 150 -15.44 -7.90 11.52
CA GLU A 150 -14.96 -8.11 12.90
C GLU A 150 -13.58 -7.45 13.11
N ARG A 151 -12.64 -7.71 12.20
CA ARG A 151 -11.28 -7.16 12.32
C ARG A 151 -11.24 -5.64 12.15
N VAL A 152 -12.03 -5.07 11.25
CA VAL A 152 -12.11 -3.60 11.06
C VAL A 152 -12.74 -2.95 12.28
N CYS A 153 -13.86 -3.46 12.78
CA CYS A 153 -14.52 -2.94 13.98
C CYS A 153 -13.57 -2.97 15.19
N SER A 154 -12.92 -4.11 15.43
CA SER A 154 -11.99 -4.29 16.55
C SER A 154 -10.77 -3.38 16.47
N ARG A 155 -10.17 -3.24 15.28
CA ARG A 155 -8.97 -2.42 15.07
C ARG A 155 -9.22 -0.93 15.21
N ASP A 156 -10.34 -0.46 14.62
CA ASP A 156 -10.61 0.98 14.45
C ASP A 156 -11.59 1.52 15.51
N GLY A 157 -12.21 0.64 16.32
CA GLY A 157 -13.18 1.04 17.36
C GLY A 157 -14.46 1.62 16.78
N ILE A 158 -14.89 1.18 15.58
CA ILE A 158 -16.05 1.68 14.86
C ILE A 158 -17.19 0.66 14.84
N ALA A 159 -18.42 1.15 14.62
CA ALA A 159 -19.59 0.29 14.49
C ALA A 159 -19.55 -0.52 13.18
N GLU A 160 -20.23 -1.67 13.17
CA GLU A 160 -20.29 -2.56 12.00
C GLU A 160 -20.82 -1.86 10.74
N PHE A 161 -21.81 -0.99 10.89
CA PHE A 161 -22.33 -0.18 9.79
C PHE A 161 -21.26 0.69 9.13
N GLU A 162 -20.40 1.33 9.94
CA GLU A 162 -19.31 2.18 9.44
C GLU A 162 -18.21 1.34 8.78
N ALA A 163 -17.91 0.17 9.36
CA ALA A 163 -16.98 -0.79 8.77
C ALA A 163 -17.49 -1.27 7.41
N LYS A 164 -18.78 -1.61 7.30
CA LYS A 164 -19.41 -2.03 6.04
C LYS A 164 -19.37 -0.92 5.00
N MET A 165 -19.75 0.30 5.34
CA MET A 165 -19.64 1.45 4.43
C MET A 165 -18.21 1.66 3.90
N ARG A 166 -17.20 1.38 4.71
CA ARG A 166 -15.80 1.47 4.30
C ARG A 166 -15.44 0.35 3.34
N LEU A 167 -15.88 -0.88 3.59
CA LEU A 167 -15.63 -2.02 2.73
C LEU A 167 -16.34 -1.88 1.38
N ASP A 168 -17.57 -1.35 1.35
CA ASP A 168 -18.36 -1.16 0.12
C ASP A 168 -17.73 -0.14 -0.85
N LYS A 169 -16.83 0.72 -0.37
CA LYS A 169 -16.07 1.65 -1.20
C LYS A 169 -14.82 1.02 -1.84
N GLN A 170 -14.44 -0.18 -1.45
CA GLN A 170 -13.28 -0.92 -1.96
C GLN A 170 -13.69 -1.89 -3.05
N LEU A 171 -12.72 -2.33 -3.85
CA LEU A 171 -12.95 -3.40 -4.82
C LEU A 171 -13.49 -4.66 -4.13
N SER A 172 -14.44 -5.34 -4.75
CA SER A 172 -14.96 -6.61 -4.24
C SER A 172 -13.90 -7.70 -4.29
N VAL A 173 -14.07 -8.76 -3.50
CA VAL A 173 -13.16 -9.92 -3.49
C VAL A 173 -13.10 -10.57 -4.88
N GLU A 174 -14.25 -10.69 -5.56
CA GLU A 174 -14.36 -11.24 -6.91
C GLU A 174 -13.56 -10.40 -7.91
N ARG A 175 -13.64 -9.06 -7.77
CA ARG A 175 -12.88 -8.16 -8.64
C ARG A 175 -11.40 -8.25 -8.38
N LEU A 176 -10.97 -8.35 -7.12
CA LEU A 176 -9.56 -8.56 -6.77
C LEU A 176 -9.02 -9.87 -7.35
N ARG A 177 -9.78 -10.97 -7.24
CA ARG A 177 -9.42 -12.26 -7.84
C ARG A 177 -9.22 -12.19 -9.35
N GLN A 178 -10.04 -11.40 -10.05
CA GLN A 178 -9.90 -11.21 -11.51
C GLN A 178 -8.67 -10.38 -11.90
N LEU A 179 -8.21 -9.49 -11.03
CA LEU A 179 -7.08 -8.58 -11.28
C LEU A 179 -5.74 -9.15 -10.83
N CYS A 180 -5.75 -10.22 -10.02
CA CYS A 180 -4.55 -10.79 -9.41
C CYS A 180 -4.21 -12.15 -10.01
N ASP A 181 -2.92 -12.47 -9.97
CA ASP A 181 -2.35 -13.72 -10.48
C ASP A 181 -2.40 -14.85 -9.43
N GLY A 182 -2.57 -14.47 -8.14
CA GLY A 182 -2.65 -15.39 -7.01
C GLY A 182 -3.50 -14.86 -5.85
N GLU A 183 -3.91 -15.77 -4.98
CA GLU A 183 -4.72 -15.46 -3.79
C GLU A 183 -4.12 -16.11 -2.55
N ILE A 184 -4.17 -15.39 -1.42
CA ILE A 184 -3.94 -15.92 -0.07
C ILE A 184 -5.20 -15.71 0.75
N VAL A 185 -5.81 -16.79 1.20
CA VAL A 185 -6.99 -16.77 2.08
C VAL A 185 -6.53 -16.69 3.53
N ASN A 186 -6.87 -15.59 4.21
CA ASN A 186 -6.55 -15.33 5.61
C ASN A 186 -7.83 -15.36 6.46
N ASP A 187 -8.46 -16.51 6.50
CA ASP A 187 -9.70 -16.76 7.26
C ASP A 187 -9.48 -17.14 8.73
N GLY A 188 -8.23 -17.21 9.17
CA GLY A 188 -7.83 -17.64 10.51
C GLY A 188 -7.78 -19.16 10.70
N LYS A 189 -8.03 -19.93 9.64
CA LYS A 189 -8.04 -21.42 9.67
C LYS A 189 -7.05 -22.00 8.67
N THR A 190 -6.98 -21.42 7.49
CA THR A 190 -6.10 -21.88 6.40
C THR A 190 -4.66 -21.48 6.67
N ASP A 191 -3.73 -22.41 6.51
CA ASP A 191 -2.30 -22.17 6.76
C ASP A 191 -1.73 -21.20 5.71
N ILE A 192 -1.36 -20.00 6.16
CA ILE A 192 -0.79 -18.94 5.32
C ILE A 192 0.61 -19.31 4.83
N ILE A 193 1.42 -19.99 5.65
CA ILE A 193 2.78 -20.37 5.30
C ILE A 193 2.77 -21.37 4.14
N GLU A 194 1.89 -22.36 4.18
CA GLU A 194 1.74 -23.31 3.09
C GLU A 194 1.21 -22.65 1.79
N GLN A 195 0.33 -21.66 1.91
CA GLN A 195 -0.11 -20.88 0.73
C GLN A 195 1.05 -20.07 0.13
N ILE A 196 1.86 -19.41 0.98
CA ILE A 196 3.03 -18.66 0.54
C ILE A 196 4.05 -19.57 -0.16
N LYS A 197 4.35 -20.75 0.39
CA LYS A 197 5.27 -21.73 -0.24
C LYS A 197 4.80 -22.11 -1.66
N LYS A 198 3.51 -22.40 -1.82
CA LYS A 198 2.93 -22.71 -3.13
C LYS A 198 3.09 -21.57 -4.13
N LEU A 199 2.88 -20.32 -3.70
CA LEU A 199 3.06 -19.16 -4.57
C LEU A 199 4.55 -18.93 -4.91
N ILE A 200 5.47 -19.14 -3.97
CA ILE A 200 6.92 -19.09 -4.22
C ILE A 200 7.32 -20.09 -5.29
N GLU A 201 6.85 -21.33 -5.20
CA GLU A 201 7.10 -22.37 -6.18
C GLU A 201 6.45 -22.05 -7.53
N GLN A 202 5.16 -21.70 -7.53
CA GLN A 202 4.38 -21.38 -8.73
C GLN A 202 5.00 -20.25 -9.55
N PHE A 203 5.49 -19.21 -8.89
CA PHE A 203 6.03 -18.01 -9.53
C PHE A 203 7.57 -17.97 -9.54
N GLU A 204 8.24 -19.04 -9.08
CA GLU A 204 9.70 -19.14 -9.01
C GLU A 204 10.35 -17.90 -8.34
N LEU A 205 9.87 -17.53 -7.15
CA LEU A 205 10.26 -16.29 -6.47
C LEU A 205 11.65 -16.38 -5.79
N ASP A 206 12.22 -17.55 -5.71
CA ASP A 206 13.51 -17.87 -5.07
C ASP A 206 14.67 -18.06 -6.08
N LYS A 207 14.37 -18.00 -7.38
CA LYS A 207 15.33 -18.27 -8.47
C LYS A 207 15.96 -17.03 -9.10
#